data_0846015a53b000ce70a5f7fc21990313
#
_entry.id   0846015a53b000ce70a5f7fc21990313
#
_cell.length_a   1.000
_cell.length_b   1.000
_cell.length_c   1.000
_cell.angle_alpha   90.00
_cell.angle_beta   90.00
_cell.angle_gamma   90.00
#
_symmetry.space_group_name_H-M   'P 1'
#
loop_
_entity.id
_entity.type
_entity.pdbx_description
1 polymer ?
#
loop_
_entity_poly.entity_id
_entity_poly.type
_entity_poly.pdbx_seq_one_letter_code
_entity_poly.pdbx_strand_id
1 'polypeptide(L)'
;QIIEGCLMSLRGHVVSNKLLFVEDENVETFSEKELYFEQEGVKCKSKADRIIVDHKAKTVKLIDLKTTSNQVYGECISLGTNTGILLRDWHTTGFMYSCLQYSYYRQLAFYENAVKAEYPGYEVESFIVAVDTKGSYDCAVFQLPTEWIETGQEEIKCLLSEYKHY
;
A
#
# COMPACT_ATOMS: atom_id res chain seq x y z
N GLN A 1 -15.55 14.39 13.96
CA GLN A 1 -16.18 13.05 14.15
C GLN A 1 -15.59 11.98 13.22
N ILE A 2 -15.64 12.15 11.88
CA ILE A 2 -15.11 11.10 10.95
C ILE A 2 -13.61 10.89 11.15
N ILE A 3 -12.83 11.96 11.15
CA ILE A 3 -11.36 11.90 11.32
C ILE A 3 -11.00 11.27 12.67
N GLU A 4 -11.70 11.63 13.73
CA GLU A 4 -11.48 11.08 15.07
C GLU A 4 -11.77 9.57 15.12
N GLY A 5 -12.89 9.14 14.51
CA GLY A 5 -13.25 7.72 14.40
C GLY A 5 -12.18 6.93 13.64
N CYS A 6 -11.74 7.42 12.48
CA CYS A 6 -10.66 6.80 11.72
C CYS A 6 -9.35 6.72 12.53
N LEU A 7 -8.95 7.80 13.20
CA LEU A 7 -7.72 7.81 14.01
C LEU A 7 -7.80 6.84 15.19
N MET A 8 -8.94 6.75 15.86
CA MET A 8 -9.13 5.79 16.94
C MET A 8 -8.99 4.34 16.44
N SER A 9 -9.61 4.03 15.31
CA SER A 9 -9.53 2.70 14.71
C SER A 9 -8.10 2.37 14.27
N LEU A 10 -7.43 3.27 13.55
CA LEU A 10 -6.05 3.09 13.10
C LEU A 10 -5.08 2.88 14.29
N ARG A 11 -5.27 3.60 15.39
CA ARG A 11 -4.48 3.44 16.61
C ARG A 11 -4.84 2.17 17.41
N GLY A 12 -6.09 1.75 17.37
CA GLY A 12 -6.55 0.55 18.04
C GLY A 12 -6.14 -0.75 17.33
N HIS A 13 -5.92 -0.70 16.01
CA HIS A 13 -5.50 -1.86 15.23
C HIS A 13 -3.99 -2.09 15.35
N VAL A 14 -3.59 -3.23 15.90
CA VAL A 14 -2.19 -3.51 16.32
C VAL A 14 -1.17 -3.27 15.19
N VAL A 15 -1.44 -3.79 13.98
CA VAL A 15 -0.51 -3.69 12.85
C VAL A 15 -0.50 -2.28 12.29
N SER A 16 -1.67 -1.67 12.09
CA SER A 16 -1.80 -0.29 11.61
C SER A 16 -1.11 0.70 12.57
N ASN A 17 -1.30 0.52 13.88
CA ASN A 17 -0.64 1.34 14.88
C ASN A 17 0.88 1.30 14.73
N LYS A 18 1.47 0.10 14.62
CA LYS A 18 2.91 -0.09 14.42
C LYS A 18 3.42 0.56 13.15
N LEU A 19 2.67 0.45 12.06
CA LEU A 19 3.09 0.99 10.76
C LEU A 19 2.95 2.51 10.68
N LEU A 20 1.95 3.11 11.33
CA LEU A 20 1.61 4.51 11.13
C LEU A 20 2.07 5.43 12.28
N PHE A 21 2.12 4.94 13.52
CA PHE A 21 2.27 5.82 14.68
C PHE A 21 3.45 5.49 15.58
N VAL A 22 3.94 4.25 15.59
CA VAL A 22 5.07 3.89 16.42
C VAL A 22 6.35 4.41 15.77
N GLU A 23 7.12 5.15 16.55
CA GLU A 23 8.48 5.55 16.20
C GLU A 23 9.45 4.67 16.98
N ASP A 24 10.46 4.16 16.28
CA ASP A 24 11.53 3.35 16.85
C ASP A 24 12.85 4.05 16.52
N GLU A 25 13.66 4.30 17.54
CA GLU A 25 14.97 4.97 17.40
C GLU A 25 15.98 4.19 16.53
N ASN A 26 15.71 2.90 16.29
CA ASN A 26 16.56 2.03 15.47
C ASN A 26 16.21 2.08 13.97
N VAL A 27 15.14 2.76 13.61
CA VAL A 27 14.70 2.89 12.22
C VAL A 27 14.47 4.35 11.85
N GLU A 28 14.69 4.67 10.60
CA GLU A 28 14.40 6.00 10.07
C GLU A 28 12.98 6.02 9.51
N THR A 29 12.18 7.03 9.86
CA THR A 29 10.80 7.14 9.42
C THR A 29 10.55 8.44 8.67
N PHE A 30 9.80 8.36 7.58
CA PHE A 30 9.39 9.51 6.78
C PHE A 30 7.89 9.49 6.59
N SER A 31 7.26 10.66 6.68
CA SER A 31 5.88 10.88 6.26
C SER A 31 5.87 11.82 5.07
N GLU A 32 5.00 11.56 4.09
CA GLU A 32 4.85 12.41 2.90
C GLU A 32 6.17 12.60 2.12
N LYS A 33 7.01 11.54 2.06
CA LYS A 33 8.33 11.61 1.42
C LYS A 33 8.21 11.68 -0.09
N GLU A 34 8.76 12.74 -0.66
CA GLU A 34 8.94 12.86 -2.11
C GLU A 34 10.16 12.06 -2.56
N LEU A 35 9.98 11.24 -3.58
CA LEU A 35 11.02 10.42 -4.21
C LEU A 35 11.11 10.79 -5.68
N TYR A 36 12.32 11.02 -6.16
CA TYR A 36 12.63 11.34 -7.55
C TYR A 36 13.49 10.23 -8.12
N PHE A 37 13.09 9.69 -9.27
CA PHE A 37 13.79 8.58 -9.89
C PHE A 37 13.64 8.62 -11.42
N GLU A 38 14.38 7.79 -12.11
CA GLU A 38 14.24 7.61 -13.54
C GLU A 38 13.79 6.18 -13.82
N GLN A 39 12.77 6.03 -14.66
CA GLN A 39 12.30 4.74 -15.12
C GLN A 39 12.04 4.79 -16.62
N GLU A 40 12.54 3.80 -17.36
CA GLU A 40 12.44 3.76 -18.82
C GLU A 40 12.94 5.05 -19.50
N GLY A 41 13.92 5.77 -18.92
CA GLY A 41 14.42 7.04 -19.42
C GLY A 41 13.45 8.23 -19.24
N VAL A 42 12.43 8.08 -18.40
CA VAL A 42 11.50 9.14 -18.00
C VAL A 42 11.79 9.54 -16.56
N LYS A 43 11.90 10.86 -16.32
CA LYS A 43 12.02 11.39 -14.97
C LYS A 43 10.67 11.31 -14.27
N CYS A 44 10.65 10.58 -13.17
CA CYS A 44 9.47 10.29 -12.39
C CYS A 44 9.56 10.91 -11.00
N LYS A 45 8.41 11.20 -10.43
CA LYS A 45 8.24 11.64 -9.05
C LYS A 45 7.12 10.84 -8.39
N SER A 46 7.36 10.39 -7.17
CA SER A 46 6.31 9.85 -6.30
C SER A 46 6.32 10.54 -4.95
N LYS A 47 5.24 10.40 -4.21
CA LYS A 47 5.11 10.88 -2.84
C LYS A 47 4.47 9.79 -2.01
N ALA A 48 5.27 9.16 -1.16
CA ALA A 48 4.83 8.07 -0.32
C ALA A 48 4.26 8.61 1.01
N ASP A 49 3.12 8.10 1.45
CA ASP A 49 2.48 8.54 2.69
C ASP A 49 3.38 8.26 3.90
N ARG A 50 3.96 7.04 3.96
CA ARG A 50 4.94 6.72 5.01
C ARG A 50 5.96 5.69 4.52
N ILE A 51 7.21 5.90 4.93
CA ILE A 51 8.34 4.99 4.69
C ILE A 51 9.04 4.75 6.02
N ILE A 52 9.35 3.49 6.30
CA ILE A 52 10.14 3.07 7.46
C ILE A 52 11.36 2.33 6.94
N VAL A 53 12.55 2.81 7.28
CA VAL A 53 13.82 2.24 6.80
C VAL A 53 14.59 1.65 7.97
N ASP A 54 14.84 0.35 7.92
CA ASP A 54 15.77 -0.34 8.82
C ASP A 54 17.11 -0.54 8.10
N HIS A 55 18.07 0.31 8.42
CA HIS A 55 19.41 0.27 7.83
C HIS A 55 20.21 -0.96 8.25
N LYS A 56 19.94 -1.50 9.43
CA LYS A 56 20.62 -2.69 9.95
C LYS A 56 20.13 -3.95 9.26
N ALA A 57 18.82 -4.09 9.13
CA ALA A 57 18.20 -5.22 8.41
C ALA A 57 18.24 -5.05 6.89
N LYS A 58 18.50 -3.85 6.38
CA LYS A 58 18.37 -3.46 4.96
C LYS A 58 16.97 -3.74 4.43
N THR A 59 15.96 -3.32 5.18
CA THR A 59 14.56 -3.42 4.78
C THR A 59 13.90 -2.05 4.75
N VAL A 60 12.97 -1.87 3.83
CA VAL A 60 12.12 -0.68 3.74
C VAL A 60 10.66 -1.10 3.75
N LYS A 61 9.88 -0.53 4.65
CA LYS A 61 8.42 -0.67 4.60
C LYS A 61 7.83 0.57 3.94
N LEU A 62 7.13 0.35 2.87
CA LEU A 62 6.36 1.34 2.15
C LEU A 62 4.89 1.21 2.55
N ILE A 63 4.30 2.26 3.08
CA ILE A 63 2.93 2.26 3.57
C ILE A 63 2.13 3.32 2.83
N ASP A 64 1.01 2.92 2.24
CA ASP A 64 0.03 3.75 1.56
C ASP A 64 -1.28 3.72 2.35
N LEU A 65 -1.77 4.89 2.77
CA LEU A 65 -2.98 5.02 3.58
C LEU A 65 -4.18 5.36 2.70
N LYS A 66 -5.21 4.53 2.74
CA LYS A 66 -6.44 4.72 1.99
C LYS A 66 -7.65 4.87 2.89
N THR A 67 -8.45 5.88 2.61
CA THR A 67 -9.82 5.94 3.13
C THR A 67 -10.76 5.31 2.12
N THR A 68 -11.77 4.61 2.61
CA THR A 68 -12.77 3.96 1.75
C THR A 68 -14.17 4.21 2.26
N SER A 69 -15.13 4.29 1.33
CA SER A 69 -16.56 4.27 1.65
C SER A 69 -17.16 2.86 1.50
N ASN A 70 -16.37 1.91 1.05
CA ASN A 70 -16.73 0.49 0.99
C ASN A 70 -16.30 -0.18 2.29
N GLN A 71 -16.98 -1.27 2.64
CA GLN A 71 -16.52 -2.10 3.76
C GLN A 71 -15.07 -2.52 3.53
N VAL A 72 -14.24 -2.40 4.57
CA VAL A 72 -12.83 -2.81 4.49
C VAL A 72 -12.74 -4.33 4.29
N TYR A 73 -13.56 -5.08 5.01
CA TYR A 73 -13.73 -6.52 4.85
C TYR A 73 -14.89 -6.75 3.88
N GLY A 74 -14.65 -7.43 2.76
CA GLY A 74 -15.72 -7.92 1.89
C GLY A 74 -16.57 -8.95 2.62
N GLU A 75 -17.75 -9.26 2.10
CA GLU A 75 -18.53 -10.39 2.60
C GLU A 75 -17.69 -11.65 2.46
N CYS A 76 -17.23 -12.17 3.62
CA CYS A 76 -16.64 -13.49 3.70
C CYS A 76 -17.72 -14.51 3.40
N ILE A 77 -17.77 -15.03 2.19
CA ILE A 77 -18.36 -16.36 1.98
C ILE A 77 -17.40 -17.33 2.64
N SER A 78 -17.69 -17.70 3.88
CA SER A 78 -16.91 -18.62 4.66
C SER A 78 -16.93 -20.00 4.01
N LEU A 79 -15.96 -20.30 3.18
CA LEU A 79 -15.60 -21.67 2.86
C LEU A 79 -14.54 -22.11 3.87
N GLY A 80 -15.03 -22.56 5.01
CA GLY A 80 -14.49 -23.48 5.98
C GLY A 80 -12.99 -23.80 6.01
N THR A 81 -12.10 -22.81 6.02
CA THR A 81 -10.70 -23.03 6.35
C THR A 81 -10.22 -21.97 7.33
N ASN A 82 -9.75 -22.44 8.48
CA ASN A 82 -9.25 -21.70 9.64
C ASN A 82 -7.95 -20.91 9.39
N THR A 83 -7.65 -20.47 8.18
CA THR A 83 -6.35 -19.89 7.83
C THR A 83 -6.39 -18.41 7.47
N GLY A 84 -7.46 -17.67 7.71
CA GLY A 84 -7.46 -16.20 7.60
C GLY A 84 -6.99 -15.61 6.25
N ILE A 85 -6.79 -16.43 5.22
CA ILE A 85 -6.36 -16.02 3.90
C ILE A 85 -7.56 -16.08 2.97
N LEU A 86 -8.14 -14.92 2.70
CA LEU A 86 -9.21 -14.71 1.73
C LEU A 86 -8.63 -14.74 0.32
N LEU A 87 -8.57 -15.89 -0.29
CA LEU A 87 -8.04 -16.08 -1.65
C LEU A 87 -9.09 -16.46 -2.70
N ARG A 88 -10.39 -16.27 -2.47
CA ARG A 88 -11.39 -16.58 -3.50
C ARG A 88 -12.56 -15.61 -3.49
N ASP A 89 -12.79 -14.99 -4.60
CA ASP A 89 -13.78 -14.00 -5.03
C ASP A 89 -13.43 -12.54 -4.75
N TRP A 90 -12.30 -12.16 -5.27
CA TRP A 90 -11.77 -10.82 -5.41
C TRP A 90 -12.68 -9.84 -6.18
N HIS A 91 -13.74 -10.33 -6.77
CA HIS A 91 -14.37 -9.63 -7.88
C HIS A 91 -15.57 -8.77 -7.53
N THR A 92 -16.09 -8.80 -6.30
CA THR A 92 -17.39 -8.17 -6.09
C THR A 92 -17.57 -7.30 -4.85
N THR A 93 -16.77 -7.40 -3.80
CA THR A 93 -17.03 -6.65 -2.57
C THR A 93 -15.78 -6.22 -1.81
N GLY A 94 -15.91 -5.17 -0.99
CA GLY A 94 -14.88 -4.72 -0.07
C GLY A 94 -13.76 -3.88 -0.70
N PHE A 95 -12.75 -3.60 0.10
CA PHE A 95 -11.64 -2.73 -0.29
C PHE A 95 -10.78 -3.32 -1.41
N MET A 96 -10.66 -4.65 -1.50
CA MET A 96 -9.89 -5.28 -2.57
C MET A 96 -10.48 -5.02 -3.96
N TYR A 97 -11.82 -4.91 -4.07
CA TYR A 97 -12.44 -4.43 -5.31
C TYR A 97 -11.99 -3.01 -5.67
N SER A 98 -11.88 -2.13 -4.66
CA SER A 98 -11.34 -0.78 -4.85
C SER A 98 -9.89 -0.80 -5.33
N CYS A 99 -9.08 -1.75 -4.86
CA CYS A 99 -7.69 -1.91 -5.33
C CYS A 99 -7.61 -2.20 -6.83
N LEU A 100 -8.53 -3.01 -7.35
CA LEU A 100 -8.63 -3.29 -8.78
C LEU A 100 -9.20 -2.08 -9.53
N GLN A 101 -10.34 -1.56 -9.08
CA GLN A 101 -11.05 -0.46 -9.73
C GLN A 101 -10.19 0.80 -9.90
N TYR A 102 -9.41 1.14 -8.88
CA TYR A 102 -8.55 2.33 -8.87
C TYR A 102 -7.09 2.03 -9.18
N SER A 103 -6.77 0.79 -9.53
CA SER A 103 -5.40 0.34 -9.85
C SER A 103 -4.39 0.67 -8.75
N TYR A 104 -4.74 0.48 -7.48
CA TYR A 104 -3.83 0.73 -6.35
C TYR A 104 -2.60 -0.19 -6.41
N TYR A 105 -2.72 -1.39 -6.98
CA TYR A 105 -1.60 -2.27 -7.26
C TYR A 105 -0.55 -1.61 -8.17
N ARG A 106 -0.99 -0.88 -9.21
CA ARG A 106 -0.09 -0.13 -10.10
C ARG A 106 0.54 1.07 -9.38
N GLN A 107 -0.24 1.80 -8.58
CA GLN A 107 0.29 2.89 -7.75
C GLN A 107 1.38 2.37 -6.81
N LEU A 108 1.11 1.26 -6.11
CA LEU A 108 2.05 0.66 -5.17
C LEU A 108 3.32 0.17 -5.89
N ALA A 109 3.17 -0.48 -7.05
CA ALA A 109 4.30 -0.89 -7.89
C ALA A 109 5.18 0.31 -8.31
N PHE A 110 4.55 1.43 -8.67
CA PHE A 110 5.28 2.66 -9.02
C PHE A 110 6.06 3.23 -7.82
N TYR A 111 5.45 3.22 -6.64
CA TYR A 111 6.10 3.67 -5.42
C TYR A 111 7.24 2.73 -4.99
N GLU A 112 7.07 1.42 -5.15
CA GLU A 112 8.16 0.46 -4.92
C GLU A 112 9.38 0.73 -5.81
N ASN A 113 9.17 1.06 -7.09
CA ASN A 113 10.27 1.39 -8.00
C ASN A 113 11.02 2.64 -7.52
N ALA A 114 10.30 3.64 -7.03
CA ALA A 114 10.90 4.84 -6.44
C ALA A 114 11.72 4.53 -5.19
N VAL A 115 11.17 3.68 -4.30
CA VAL A 115 11.86 3.25 -3.07
C VAL A 115 13.09 2.41 -3.40
N LYS A 116 13.00 1.49 -4.35
CA LYS A 116 14.14 0.66 -4.81
C LYS A 116 15.26 1.50 -5.44
N ALA A 117 14.90 2.59 -6.11
CA ALA A 117 15.89 3.54 -6.66
C ALA A 117 16.60 4.34 -5.57
N GLU A 118 15.88 4.78 -4.52
CA GLU A 118 16.41 5.53 -3.38
C GLU A 118 17.25 4.65 -2.44
N TYR A 119 16.83 3.39 -2.24
CA TYR A 119 17.47 2.42 -1.34
C TYR A 119 17.92 1.16 -2.10
N PRO A 120 18.95 1.24 -2.96
CA PRO A 120 19.40 0.10 -3.73
C PRO A 120 19.93 -1.02 -2.84
N GLY A 121 19.47 -2.25 -3.08
CA GLY A 121 19.86 -3.43 -2.32
C GLY A 121 19.12 -3.64 -1.00
N TYR A 122 18.07 -2.83 -0.74
CA TYR A 122 17.16 -3.08 0.38
C TYR A 122 15.98 -3.93 -0.09
N GLU A 123 15.50 -4.79 0.80
CA GLU A 123 14.22 -5.48 0.61
C GLU A 123 13.07 -4.51 0.86
N VAL A 124 12.08 -4.47 -0.04
CA VAL A 124 10.93 -3.57 0.07
C VAL A 124 9.68 -4.38 0.37
N GLU A 125 9.04 -4.07 1.49
CA GLU A 125 7.74 -4.60 1.89
C GLU A 125 6.69 -3.50 1.75
N SER A 126 5.65 -3.74 0.96
CA SER A 126 4.62 -2.73 0.68
C SER A 126 3.29 -3.08 1.33
N PHE A 127 2.68 -2.10 1.97
CA PHE A 127 1.43 -2.24 2.70
C PHE A 127 0.43 -1.16 2.27
N ILE A 128 -0.83 -1.55 2.17
CA ILE A 128 -1.95 -0.62 2.13
C ILE A 128 -2.68 -0.71 3.46
N VAL A 129 -2.82 0.41 4.13
CA VAL A 129 -3.66 0.53 5.32
C VAL A 129 -4.96 1.20 4.89
N ALA A 130 -6.08 0.48 5.01
CA ALA A 130 -7.39 0.99 4.65
C ALA A 130 -8.26 1.22 5.89
N VAL A 131 -9.01 2.32 5.90
CA VAL A 131 -9.97 2.65 6.95
C VAL A 131 -11.30 3.09 6.35
N ASP A 132 -12.41 2.53 6.87
CA ASP A 132 -13.77 2.91 6.48
C ASP A 132 -14.14 4.28 7.03
N THR A 133 -14.80 5.09 6.20
CA THR A 133 -15.29 6.43 6.57
C THR A 133 -16.81 6.49 6.78
N LYS A 134 -17.53 5.37 6.61
CA LYS A 134 -19.01 5.33 6.63
C LYS A 134 -19.63 4.83 7.93
N GLY A 135 -18.89 4.84 9.04
CA GLY A 135 -19.50 4.70 10.35
C GLY A 135 -19.01 3.55 11.21
N SER A 136 -18.54 2.42 10.64
CA SER A 136 -17.87 1.37 11.43
C SER A 136 -16.45 1.77 11.77
N TYR A 137 -15.82 2.57 10.92
CA TYR A 137 -14.41 2.94 10.98
C TYR A 137 -13.48 1.72 11.01
N ASP A 138 -13.93 0.59 10.46
CA ASP A 138 -13.10 -0.60 10.38
C ASP A 138 -11.78 -0.31 9.66
N CYS A 139 -10.71 -0.91 10.18
CA CYS A 139 -9.38 -0.75 9.63
C CYS A 139 -8.78 -2.12 9.30
N ALA A 140 -8.10 -2.23 8.17
CA ALA A 140 -7.32 -3.40 7.82
C ALA A 140 -6.00 -3.02 7.15
N VAL A 141 -5.04 -3.93 7.23
CA VAL A 141 -3.75 -3.83 6.58
C VAL A 141 -3.63 -4.94 5.55
N PHE A 142 -3.28 -4.55 4.32
CA PHE A 142 -3.17 -5.46 3.19
C PHE A 142 -1.74 -5.47 2.66
N GLN A 143 -1.25 -6.66 2.36
CA GLN A 143 -0.14 -6.87 1.44
C GLN A 143 -0.73 -7.39 0.13
N LEU A 144 -0.45 -6.71 -0.98
CA LEU A 144 -0.93 -7.17 -2.27
C LEU A 144 -0.12 -8.38 -2.75
N PRO A 145 -0.75 -9.33 -3.45
CA PRO A 145 -0.04 -10.44 -4.06
C PRO A 145 1.07 -9.96 -5.00
N THR A 146 2.16 -10.70 -5.06
CA THR A 146 3.30 -10.38 -5.93
C THR A 146 2.88 -10.24 -7.38
N GLU A 147 1.98 -11.09 -7.84
CA GLU A 147 1.46 -11.08 -9.22
C GLU A 147 0.74 -9.77 -9.57
N TRP A 148 0.13 -9.12 -8.59
CA TRP A 148 -0.51 -7.82 -8.79
C TRP A 148 0.52 -6.70 -8.93
N ILE A 149 1.56 -6.74 -8.13
CA ILE A 149 2.67 -5.79 -8.21
C ILE A 149 3.40 -5.96 -9.55
N GLU A 150 3.67 -7.20 -9.97
CA GLU A 150 4.27 -7.51 -11.27
C GLU A 150 3.41 -7.00 -12.43
N THR A 151 2.10 -7.25 -12.40
CA THR A 151 1.15 -6.68 -13.37
C THR A 151 1.24 -5.15 -13.40
N GLY A 152 1.25 -4.51 -12.22
CA GLY A 152 1.41 -3.07 -12.12
C GLY A 152 2.70 -2.56 -12.73
N GLN A 153 3.81 -3.28 -12.56
CA GLN A 153 5.10 -2.93 -13.15
C GLN A 153 5.08 -3.02 -14.68
N GLU A 154 4.47 -4.07 -15.25
CA GLU A 154 4.32 -4.19 -16.71
C GLU A 154 3.44 -3.08 -17.29
N GLU A 155 2.32 -2.75 -16.63
CA GLU A 155 1.48 -1.63 -17.04
C GLU A 155 2.23 -0.29 -17.00
N ILE A 156 3.06 -0.05 -15.98
CA ILE A 156 3.88 1.16 -15.88
C ILE A 156 4.88 1.24 -17.04
N LYS A 157 5.54 0.14 -17.40
CA LYS A 157 6.46 0.12 -18.55
C LYS A 157 5.75 0.50 -19.85
N CYS A 158 4.57 -0.08 -20.09
CA CYS A 158 3.76 0.26 -21.25
C CYS A 158 3.40 1.76 -21.28
N LEU A 159 2.88 2.29 -20.17
CA LEU A 159 2.49 3.70 -20.06
C LEU A 159 3.67 4.65 -20.26
N LEU A 160 4.82 4.36 -19.68
CA LEU A 160 6.03 5.18 -19.86
C LEU A 160 6.58 5.09 -21.28
N SER A 161 6.46 3.93 -21.94
CA SER A 161 6.83 3.78 -23.35
C SER A 161 5.92 4.61 -24.25
N GLU A 162 4.62 4.60 -24.03
CA GLU A 162 3.67 5.45 -24.76
C GLU A 162 3.96 6.92 -24.53
N TYR A 163 4.21 7.33 -23.29
CA TYR A 163 4.52 8.73 -22.96
C TYR A 163 5.71 9.30 -23.72
N LYS A 164 6.73 8.49 -24.04
CA LYS A 164 7.89 8.93 -24.82
C LYS A 164 7.59 9.25 -26.28
N HIS A 165 6.46 8.78 -26.80
CA HIS A 165 6.06 9.00 -28.19
C HIS A 165 5.23 10.27 -28.38
N TYR A 166 4.90 10.98 -27.31
CA TYR A 166 4.23 12.27 -27.31
C TYR A 166 5.19 13.43 -26.98
#